data_79a960325bdba6078de7927279cbe466
#
_entry.id   79a960325bdba6078de7927279cbe466
#
_cell.length_a   1.000
_cell.length_b   1.000
_cell.length_c   1.000
_cell.angle_alpha   90.00
_cell.angle_beta   90.00
_cell.angle_gamma   90.00
#
_symmetry.space_group_name_H-M   'P 1'
#
loop_
_entity.id
_entity.type
_entity.pdbx_description
1 polymer ?
#
loop_
_entity_poly.entity_id
_entity_poly.type
_entity_poly.pdbx_seq_one_letter_code
_entity_poly.pdbx_strand_id
1 'polypeptide(L)'
;MAVLTSMVCGLAGVAAYATPQTIKPGEIWPDDRGNHVQAHGGGIIRIADTYYWFGEDRGRGHDPNLRYVACYASKDLAHWTFRNQVMKQADPEGLGRGWVLERPKVFYNAKTRKYVMYMHLDDRSYKVARVAVATCDTVDGNYQYLKSFRPLGCESRDIGQFIDDDGAAHLIFEDRPAKGFHIARLSEDYLTVEKDVCLIQAPLEGGAVVHYQGLYYALGSALTGWRPNPNKYATAKSLEGPWSQFQDIAPPEKNTYGSQSTMMLKVTGTRSTTVIFMADIWRPMAQWDSRYLWMPLQIGDGKLWLPEPREWTLDVETGEAVIQGPPKGS
;
A
#
# COMPACT_ATOMS: atom_id res chain seq x y z
N MET A 1 -57.56 -21.92 -37.50
CA MET A 1 -56.39 -21.10 -37.20
C MET A 1 -56.01 -21.32 -35.74
N ALA A 2 -54.98 -22.09 -35.47
CA ALA A 2 -54.51 -22.38 -34.12
C ALA A 2 -53.27 -21.46 -33.88
N VAL A 3 -53.36 -20.64 -32.83
CA VAL A 3 -52.24 -19.75 -32.42
C VAL A 3 -51.38 -20.57 -31.46
N LEU A 4 -50.16 -20.90 -31.84
CA LEU A 4 -49.12 -21.42 -30.93
C LEU A 4 -48.46 -20.27 -30.20
N THR A 5 -48.66 -20.24 -28.90
CA THR A 5 -47.91 -19.32 -28.00
C THR A 5 -46.63 -20.04 -27.55
N SER A 6 -45.49 -19.61 -28.01
CA SER A 6 -44.16 -20.10 -27.59
C SER A 6 -43.78 -19.43 -26.27
N MET A 7 -43.67 -20.23 -25.20
CA MET A 7 -43.19 -19.85 -23.88
C MET A 7 -41.64 -19.83 -23.92
N VAL A 8 -41.03 -18.66 -23.89
CA VAL A 8 -39.56 -18.51 -23.76
C VAL A 8 -39.23 -18.65 -22.26
N CYS A 9 -38.67 -19.76 -21.87
CA CYS A 9 -38.10 -19.98 -20.55
C CYS A 9 -36.75 -19.29 -20.48
N GLY A 10 -36.69 -18.11 -19.84
CA GLY A 10 -35.42 -17.43 -19.55
C GLY A 10 -34.66 -18.19 -18.45
N LEU A 11 -33.56 -18.85 -18.84
CA LEU A 11 -32.60 -19.37 -17.87
C LEU A 11 -31.85 -18.16 -17.26
N ALA A 12 -32.21 -17.79 -16.02
CA ALA A 12 -31.39 -16.92 -15.19
C ALA A 12 -30.10 -17.69 -14.88
N GLY A 13 -29.01 -17.32 -15.54
CA GLY A 13 -27.69 -17.83 -15.21
C GLY A 13 -27.33 -17.40 -13.79
N VAL A 14 -27.23 -18.34 -12.87
CA VAL A 14 -26.64 -18.13 -11.57
C VAL A 14 -25.17 -17.83 -11.82
N ALA A 15 -24.73 -16.59 -11.60
CA ALA A 15 -23.32 -16.26 -11.61
C ALA A 15 -22.64 -17.13 -10.54
N ALA A 16 -21.77 -18.04 -10.98
CA ALA A 16 -20.94 -18.81 -10.07
C ALA A 16 -19.98 -17.81 -9.40
N TYR A 17 -20.22 -17.50 -8.12
CA TYR A 17 -19.28 -16.76 -7.32
C TYR A 17 -17.98 -17.57 -7.26
N ALA A 18 -16.88 -16.97 -7.70
CA ALA A 18 -15.58 -17.60 -7.55
C ALA A 18 -15.30 -17.81 -6.06
N THR A 19 -14.88 -19.01 -5.68
CA THR A 19 -14.52 -19.30 -4.28
C THR A 19 -13.40 -18.34 -3.84
N PRO A 20 -13.56 -17.61 -2.72
CA PRO A 20 -12.53 -16.71 -2.23
C PRO A 20 -11.20 -17.44 -2.07
N GLN A 21 -10.13 -16.84 -2.58
CA GLN A 21 -8.82 -17.46 -2.57
C GLN A 21 -8.07 -17.18 -1.26
N THR A 22 -7.23 -18.13 -0.87
CA THR A 22 -6.49 -18.05 0.38
C THR A 22 -5.22 -17.20 0.26
N ILE A 23 -5.10 -16.20 1.12
CA ILE A 23 -3.88 -15.40 1.31
C ILE A 23 -3.08 -16.02 2.46
N LYS A 24 -1.78 -16.22 2.26
CA LYS A 24 -0.85 -16.88 3.20
C LYS A 24 0.26 -15.91 3.63
N PRO A 25 0.09 -15.21 4.76
CA PRO A 25 1.09 -14.26 5.24
C PRO A 25 2.45 -14.93 5.47
N GLY A 26 3.52 -14.27 5.01
CA GLY A 26 4.91 -14.72 5.19
C GLY A 26 5.39 -15.80 4.22
N GLU A 27 4.51 -16.34 3.38
CA GLU A 27 4.90 -17.32 2.35
C GLU A 27 5.35 -16.65 1.04
N ILE A 28 5.89 -17.46 0.11
CA ILE A 28 6.09 -17.03 -1.27
C ILE A 28 4.72 -16.76 -1.88
N TRP A 29 4.57 -15.61 -2.50
CA TRP A 29 3.35 -15.24 -3.21
C TRP A 29 3.61 -15.28 -4.71
N PRO A 30 3.23 -16.34 -5.41
CA PRO A 30 3.50 -16.47 -6.84
C PRO A 30 2.61 -15.53 -7.67
N ASP A 31 3.21 -14.94 -8.70
CA ASP A 31 2.47 -14.28 -9.77
C ASP A 31 2.01 -15.31 -10.83
N ASP A 32 1.33 -14.85 -11.88
CA ASP A 32 0.84 -15.67 -12.98
C ASP A 32 1.96 -16.36 -13.80
N ARG A 33 3.22 -15.95 -13.61
CA ARG A 33 4.40 -16.57 -14.22
C ARG A 33 5.10 -17.56 -13.27
N GLY A 34 4.57 -17.75 -12.05
CA GLY A 34 5.15 -18.58 -11.00
C GLY A 34 6.32 -17.94 -10.25
N ASN A 35 6.61 -16.66 -10.48
CA ASN A 35 7.64 -15.93 -9.73
C ASN A 35 7.05 -15.32 -8.46
N HIS A 36 7.87 -15.19 -7.42
CA HIS A 36 7.46 -14.41 -6.25
C HIS A 36 7.21 -12.95 -6.64
N VAL A 37 6.02 -12.43 -6.28
CA VAL A 37 5.68 -11.01 -6.48
C VAL A 37 6.77 -10.12 -5.90
N GLN A 38 7.20 -9.13 -6.68
CA GLN A 38 8.22 -8.16 -6.28
C GLN A 38 7.59 -6.76 -6.28
N ALA A 39 6.89 -6.43 -5.20
CA ALA A 39 6.21 -5.14 -5.03
C ALA A 39 6.37 -4.62 -3.59
N HIS A 40 7.64 -4.58 -3.13
CA HIS A 40 7.99 -4.23 -1.76
C HIS A 40 7.80 -2.74 -1.47
N GLY A 41 7.57 -2.39 -0.21
CA GLY A 41 7.33 -1.00 0.22
C GLY A 41 6.13 -0.35 -0.47
N GLY A 42 5.29 -1.13 -1.11
CA GLY A 42 4.36 -0.70 -2.14
C GLY A 42 3.07 -0.06 -1.66
N GLY A 43 2.22 0.25 -2.64
CA GLY A 43 0.86 0.72 -2.46
C GLY A 43 -0.07 0.19 -3.54
N ILE A 44 -1.37 0.26 -3.27
CA ILE A 44 -2.40 -0.21 -4.18
C ILE A 44 -3.33 0.94 -4.56
N ILE A 45 -3.72 0.97 -5.84
CA ILE A 45 -4.89 1.73 -6.29
C ILE A 45 -5.90 0.78 -6.93
N ARG A 46 -7.17 1.14 -6.87
CA ARG A 46 -8.26 0.45 -7.55
C ARG A 46 -8.74 1.28 -8.73
N ILE A 47 -8.76 0.70 -9.92
CA ILE A 47 -9.33 1.32 -11.13
C ILE A 47 -10.44 0.40 -11.63
N ALA A 48 -11.67 0.88 -11.60
CA ALA A 48 -12.86 0.07 -11.85
C ALA A 48 -12.91 -1.18 -10.92
N ASP A 49 -12.85 -2.37 -11.48
CA ASP A 49 -12.89 -3.65 -10.77
C ASP A 49 -11.50 -4.27 -10.51
N THR A 50 -10.43 -3.55 -10.85
CA THR A 50 -9.06 -4.08 -10.83
C THR A 50 -8.19 -3.33 -9.85
N TYR A 51 -7.48 -4.06 -9.00
CA TYR A 51 -6.47 -3.56 -8.08
C TYR A 51 -5.10 -3.59 -8.76
N TYR A 52 -4.35 -2.51 -8.66
CA TYR A 52 -2.98 -2.40 -9.18
C TYR A 52 -2.02 -2.17 -8.02
N TRP A 53 -1.12 -3.12 -7.82
CA TRP A 53 -0.10 -3.08 -6.78
C TRP A 53 1.22 -2.64 -7.37
N PHE A 54 1.73 -1.52 -6.91
CA PHE A 54 3.04 -0.98 -7.25
C PHE A 54 4.00 -1.19 -6.10
N GLY A 55 5.24 -1.57 -6.40
CA GLY A 55 6.25 -1.72 -5.37
C GLY A 55 7.64 -1.87 -5.94
N GLU A 56 8.61 -1.85 -5.04
CA GLU A 56 10.01 -2.03 -5.38
C GLU A 56 10.24 -3.44 -5.93
N ASP A 57 10.77 -3.52 -7.14
CA ASP A 57 11.21 -4.78 -7.71
C ASP A 57 12.66 -5.06 -7.28
N ARG A 58 12.80 -5.98 -6.34
CA ARG A 58 14.08 -6.45 -5.79
C ARG A 58 14.49 -7.81 -6.37
N GLY A 59 13.86 -8.22 -7.48
CA GLY A 59 14.05 -9.52 -8.14
C GLY A 59 15.50 -9.81 -8.52
N ARG A 60 15.82 -11.10 -8.59
CA ARG A 60 17.16 -11.55 -9.02
C ARG A 60 17.42 -11.16 -10.48
N GLY A 61 18.67 -10.82 -10.79
CA GLY A 61 19.11 -10.50 -12.15
C GLY A 61 19.05 -9.00 -12.49
N HIS A 62 18.52 -8.18 -11.60
CA HIS A 62 18.62 -6.72 -11.73
C HIS A 62 20.02 -6.20 -11.44
N ASP A 63 20.38 -5.08 -12.06
CA ASP A 63 21.60 -4.35 -11.70
C ASP A 63 21.46 -3.83 -10.25
N PRO A 64 22.34 -4.24 -9.32
CA PRO A 64 22.24 -3.87 -7.92
C PRO A 64 22.39 -2.37 -7.66
N ASN A 65 22.88 -1.61 -8.64
CA ASN A 65 23.06 -0.16 -8.54
C ASN A 65 21.86 0.62 -9.14
N LEU A 66 20.87 -0.06 -9.67
CA LEU A 66 19.64 0.54 -10.18
C LEU A 66 18.46 0.12 -9.34
N ARG A 67 17.39 0.91 -9.38
CA ARG A 67 16.11 0.60 -8.74
C ARG A 67 15.03 0.45 -9.79
N TYR A 68 14.09 -0.39 -9.48
CA TYR A 68 13.01 -0.77 -10.39
C TYR A 68 11.69 -0.76 -9.61
N VAL A 69 10.62 -0.41 -10.30
CA VAL A 69 9.26 -0.49 -9.77
C VAL A 69 8.46 -1.42 -10.67
N ALA A 70 7.86 -2.44 -10.08
CA ALA A 70 6.94 -3.34 -10.77
C ALA A 70 5.49 -2.96 -10.49
N CYS A 71 4.62 -3.34 -11.43
CA CYS A 71 3.18 -3.25 -11.32
C CYS A 71 2.56 -4.63 -11.54
N TYR A 72 1.64 -4.99 -10.66
CA TYR A 72 0.82 -6.19 -10.76
C TYR A 72 -0.65 -5.82 -10.72
N ALA A 73 -1.50 -6.63 -11.36
CA ALA A 73 -2.94 -6.45 -11.36
C ALA A 73 -3.65 -7.66 -10.75
N SER A 74 -4.73 -7.42 -10.03
CA SER A 74 -5.58 -8.45 -9.44
C SER A 74 -7.04 -8.00 -9.40
N LYS A 75 -7.97 -8.95 -9.46
CA LYS A 75 -9.40 -8.72 -9.21
C LYS A 75 -9.85 -9.19 -7.83
N ASP A 76 -9.02 -9.95 -7.13
CA ASP A 76 -9.35 -10.61 -5.87
C ASP A 76 -8.35 -10.37 -4.73
N LEU A 77 -7.26 -9.61 -5.01
CA LEU A 77 -6.17 -9.34 -4.08
C LEU A 77 -5.35 -10.59 -3.66
N ALA A 78 -5.64 -11.75 -4.22
CA ALA A 78 -4.94 -13.01 -3.96
C ALA A 78 -4.10 -13.49 -5.16
N HIS A 79 -4.65 -13.39 -6.37
CA HIS A 79 -3.98 -13.75 -7.61
C HIS A 79 -3.46 -12.49 -8.30
N TRP A 80 -2.17 -12.47 -8.58
CA TRP A 80 -1.48 -11.32 -9.15
C TRP A 80 -0.92 -11.64 -10.53
N THR A 81 -1.32 -10.86 -11.52
CA THR A 81 -0.75 -10.88 -12.86
C THR A 81 0.30 -9.78 -12.98
N PHE A 82 1.51 -10.16 -13.34
CA PHE A 82 2.55 -9.17 -13.65
C PHE A 82 2.16 -8.34 -14.86
N ARG A 83 2.18 -7.03 -14.71
CA ARG A 83 1.81 -6.12 -15.80
C ARG A 83 3.01 -5.54 -16.51
N ASN A 84 3.92 -4.94 -15.73
CA ASN A 84 5.06 -4.24 -16.30
C ASN A 84 6.09 -3.90 -15.22
N GLN A 85 7.32 -3.69 -15.64
CA GLN A 85 8.31 -2.95 -14.89
C GLN A 85 8.14 -1.46 -15.23
N VAL A 86 7.23 -0.80 -14.51
CA VAL A 86 6.67 0.52 -14.84
C VAL A 86 7.66 1.66 -14.70
N MET A 87 8.73 1.45 -13.92
CA MET A 87 9.82 2.42 -13.80
C MET A 87 11.13 1.70 -13.56
N LYS A 88 12.15 2.14 -14.28
CA LYS A 88 13.54 1.79 -14.08
C LYS A 88 14.31 3.08 -13.83
N GLN A 89 15.10 3.08 -12.78
CA GLN A 89 16.05 4.15 -12.56
C GLN A 89 17.01 4.22 -13.75
N ALA A 90 17.04 5.35 -14.44
CA ALA A 90 17.91 5.58 -15.58
C ALA A 90 18.50 6.98 -15.48
N ASP A 91 19.77 7.17 -15.90
CA ASP A 91 20.30 8.51 -16.03
C ASP A 91 19.39 9.33 -16.96
N PRO A 92 18.83 10.40 -16.47
CA PRO A 92 19.49 11.66 -16.28
C PRO A 92 19.13 12.31 -14.92
N GLU A 93 19.92 13.29 -14.55
CA GLU A 93 19.74 14.23 -13.44
C GLU A 93 18.96 13.74 -12.20
N GLY A 94 19.66 13.11 -11.26
CA GLY A 94 19.13 12.78 -9.95
C GLY A 94 18.55 11.36 -9.78
N LEU A 95 18.54 10.54 -10.84
CA LEU A 95 18.16 9.13 -10.76
C LEU A 95 19.27 8.18 -11.24
N GLY A 96 20.53 8.62 -11.18
CA GLY A 96 21.67 7.82 -11.63
C GLY A 96 21.92 6.57 -10.79
N ARG A 97 22.92 5.81 -11.25
CA ARG A 97 23.37 4.58 -10.55
C ARG A 97 23.75 4.88 -9.10
N GLY A 98 23.27 4.02 -8.20
CA GLY A 98 23.59 4.12 -6.78
C GLY A 98 22.67 5.02 -5.96
N TRP A 99 21.68 5.65 -6.58
CA TRP A 99 20.62 6.34 -5.87
C TRP A 99 19.62 5.33 -5.27
N VAL A 100 18.97 5.75 -4.21
CA VAL A 100 17.86 5.04 -3.56
C VAL A 100 16.56 5.52 -4.17
N LEU A 101 15.66 4.58 -4.49
CA LEU A 101 14.30 4.85 -4.93
C LEU A 101 13.41 3.81 -4.28
N GLU A 102 12.58 4.22 -3.33
CA GLU A 102 11.84 3.33 -2.45
C GLU A 102 10.38 3.75 -2.31
N ARG A 103 9.56 2.82 -1.83
CA ARG A 103 8.16 3.01 -1.43
C ARG A 103 7.27 3.71 -2.47
N PRO A 104 7.18 3.21 -3.72
CA PRO A 104 6.35 3.83 -4.74
C PRO A 104 4.87 3.85 -4.31
N LYS A 105 4.23 5.01 -4.51
CA LYS A 105 2.81 5.25 -4.27
C LYS A 105 2.19 5.91 -5.49
N VAL A 106 1.08 5.40 -5.98
CA VAL A 106 0.45 5.90 -7.19
C VAL A 106 -0.92 6.50 -6.87
N PHE A 107 -1.20 7.65 -7.47
CA PHE A 107 -2.49 8.33 -7.42
C PHE A 107 -3.02 8.50 -8.84
N TYR A 108 -4.32 8.33 -9.03
CA TYR A 108 -4.99 8.70 -10.28
C TYR A 108 -5.61 10.08 -10.15
N ASN A 109 -5.19 11.02 -10.98
CA ASN A 109 -5.77 12.36 -11.04
C ASN A 109 -6.84 12.39 -12.14
N ALA A 110 -8.10 12.45 -11.74
CA ALA A 110 -9.23 12.44 -12.66
C ALA A 110 -9.29 13.69 -13.54
N LYS A 111 -8.81 14.84 -13.05
CA LYS A 111 -8.83 16.12 -13.78
C LYS A 111 -7.83 16.13 -14.93
N THR A 112 -6.60 15.70 -14.67
CA THR A 112 -5.53 15.62 -15.68
C THR A 112 -5.54 14.31 -16.45
N ARG A 113 -6.27 13.30 -15.94
CA ARG A 113 -6.30 11.91 -16.43
C ARG A 113 -4.91 11.25 -16.43
N LYS A 114 -4.06 11.65 -15.48
CA LYS A 114 -2.70 11.10 -15.31
C LYS A 114 -2.64 10.22 -14.06
N TYR A 115 -1.80 9.22 -14.14
CA TYR A 115 -1.32 8.48 -12.99
C TYR A 115 -0.04 9.16 -12.52
N VAL A 116 0.02 9.51 -11.24
CA VAL A 116 1.15 10.20 -10.62
C VAL A 116 1.76 9.28 -9.58
N MET A 117 3.02 8.95 -9.74
CA MET A 117 3.79 8.11 -8.82
C MET A 117 4.72 9.00 -7.99
N TYR A 118 4.63 8.85 -6.68
CA TYR A 118 5.58 9.39 -5.71
C TYR A 118 6.49 8.27 -5.23
N MET A 119 7.78 8.58 -4.98
CA MET A 119 8.77 7.65 -4.46
C MET A 119 9.70 8.38 -3.52
N HIS A 120 10.16 7.72 -2.45
CA HIS A 120 11.27 8.22 -1.67
C HIS A 120 12.53 8.18 -2.53
N LEU A 121 13.21 9.31 -2.64
CA LEU A 121 14.46 9.47 -3.37
C LEU A 121 15.58 9.91 -2.43
N ASP A 122 16.67 9.15 -2.41
CA ASP A 122 17.82 9.46 -1.59
C ASP A 122 19.16 9.05 -2.24
N ASP A 123 20.24 9.50 -1.67
CA ASP A 123 21.55 8.96 -1.94
C ASP A 123 21.86 7.76 -1.01
N ARG A 124 23.00 7.10 -1.20
CA ARG A 124 23.41 5.97 -0.35
C ARG A 124 23.63 6.34 1.11
N SER A 125 23.78 7.63 1.43
CA SER A 125 23.95 8.13 2.79
C SER A 125 22.65 8.55 3.46
N TYR A 126 21.52 8.48 2.74
CA TYR A 126 20.20 8.93 3.17
C TYR A 126 20.18 10.39 3.68
N LYS A 127 20.87 11.29 2.96
CA LYS A 127 20.97 12.73 3.32
C LYS A 127 20.23 13.66 2.37
N VAL A 128 19.85 13.19 1.19
CA VAL A 128 19.09 13.97 0.22
C VAL A 128 17.64 14.12 0.64
N ALA A 129 17.02 13.05 1.09
CA ALA A 129 15.68 12.99 1.70
C ALA A 129 14.63 13.78 0.91
N ARG A 130 14.33 13.34 -0.32
CA ARG A 130 13.37 13.94 -1.25
C ARG A 130 12.27 12.97 -1.64
N VAL A 131 11.22 13.49 -2.21
CA VAL A 131 10.30 12.72 -3.05
C VAL A 131 10.68 12.89 -4.52
N ALA A 132 10.63 11.80 -5.28
CA ALA A 132 10.61 11.81 -6.74
C ALA A 132 9.17 11.71 -7.22
N VAL A 133 8.87 12.38 -8.33
CA VAL A 133 7.56 12.35 -8.99
C VAL A 133 7.73 11.88 -10.42
N ALA A 134 6.91 10.92 -10.81
CA ALA A 134 6.82 10.41 -12.18
C ALA A 134 5.35 10.33 -12.61
N THR A 135 5.08 10.39 -13.92
CA THR A 135 3.73 10.34 -14.46
C THR A 135 3.60 9.35 -15.61
N CYS A 136 2.38 8.85 -15.80
CA CYS A 136 2.01 8.02 -16.94
C CYS A 136 0.56 8.31 -17.38
N ASP A 137 0.24 8.03 -18.65
CA ASP A 137 -1.12 8.12 -19.19
C ASP A 137 -1.95 6.87 -18.90
N THR A 138 -1.30 5.73 -18.68
CA THR A 138 -1.93 4.45 -18.37
C THR A 138 -1.44 3.94 -17.02
N VAL A 139 -2.28 3.16 -16.32
CA VAL A 139 -2.00 2.70 -14.96
C VAL A 139 -0.74 1.85 -14.87
N ASP A 140 -0.51 0.97 -15.85
CA ASP A 140 0.59 0.00 -15.91
C ASP A 140 1.60 0.32 -17.02
N GLY A 141 1.61 1.56 -17.54
CA GLY A 141 2.56 2.01 -18.56
C GLY A 141 3.93 2.38 -17.98
N ASN A 142 4.78 2.92 -18.83
CA ASN A 142 6.13 3.37 -18.42
C ASN A 142 6.06 4.79 -17.86
N TYR A 143 6.23 4.91 -16.55
CA TYR A 143 6.22 6.20 -15.87
C TYR A 143 7.46 7.01 -16.21
N GLN A 144 7.24 8.28 -16.57
CA GLN A 144 8.30 9.23 -16.90
C GLN A 144 8.62 10.08 -15.67
N TYR A 145 9.87 10.06 -15.24
CA TYR A 145 10.35 10.92 -14.17
C TYR A 145 10.21 12.40 -14.56
N LEU A 146 9.69 13.21 -13.66
CA LEU A 146 9.52 14.65 -13.86
C LEU A 146 10.47 15.49 -13.03
N LYS A 147 10.52 15.21 -11.72
CA LYS A 147 11.25 16.05 -10.76
C LYS A 147 11.43 15.36 -9.41
N SER A 148 12.28 15.94 -8.58
CA SER A 148 12.33 15.64 -7.15
C SER A 148 12.40 16.92 -6.33
N PHE A 149 11.87 16.86 -5.11
CA PHE A 149 11.85 18.00 -4.20
C PHE A 149 11.68 17.54 -2.75
N ARG A 150 11.96 18.44 -1.80
CA ARG A 150 11.56 18.27 -0.40
C ARG A 150 10.16 18.84 -0.22
N PRO A 151 9.15 18.01 0.09
CA PRO A 151 7.79 18.49 0.27
C PRO A 151 7.74 19.49 1.43
N LEU A 152 7.09 20.63 1.22
CA LEU A 152 7.02 21.72 2.21
C LEU A 152 8.40 22.24 2.69
N GLY A 153 9.48 21.92 1.97
CA GLY A 153 10.86 22.22 2.40
C GLY A 153 11.44 21.23 3.43
N CYS A 154 10.64 20.25 3.88
CA CYS A 154 11.01 19.27 4.90
C CYS A 154 11.76 18.08 4.28
N GLU A 155 12.51 17.35 5.11
CA GLU A 155 13.03 16.03 4.70
C GLU A 155 11.86 15.08 4.44
N SER A 156 12.06 14.16 3.48
CA SER A 156 11.07 13.14 3.20
C SER A 156 11.76 11.81 2.94
N ARG A 157 11.47 10.82 3.78
CA ARG A 157 11.96 9.45 3.60
C ARG A 157 10.79 8.52 3.32
N ASP A 158 10.46 7.64 4.25
CA ASP A 158 9.35 6.72 4.03
C ASP A 158 8.07 7.47 3.71
N ILE A 159 7.41 7.06 2.63
CA ILE A 159 6.16 7.69 2.19
C ILE A 159 4.99 6.71 2.19
N GLY A 160 3.81 7.26 2.42
CA GLY A 160 2.52 6.60 2.30
C GLY A 160 1.57 7.39 1.40
N GLN A 161 0.47 6.76 1.03
CA GLN A 161 -0.62 7.39 0.29
C GLN A 161 -1.92 7.28 1.07
N PHE A 162 -2.72 8.32 1.00
CA PHE A 162 -4.07 8.31 1.53
C PHE A 162 -5.00 9.14 0.64
N ILE A 163 -6.15 8.59 0.31
CA ILE A 163 -7.24 9.31 -0.36
C ILE A 163 -8.40 9.32 0.62
N ASP A 164 -8.81 10.50 1.01
CA ASP A 164 -9.91 10.69 1.96
C ASP A 164 -11.28 10.46 1.30
N ASP A 165 -12.33 10.34 2.11
CA ASP A 165 -13.69 10.05 1.63
C ASP A 165 -14.27 11.19 0.75
N ASP A 166 -13.73 12.41 0.86
CA ASP A 166 -14.05 13.54 -0.04
C ASP A 166 -13.27 13.51 -1.37
N GLY A 167 -12.39 12.51 -1.56
CA GLY A 167 -11.54 12.37 -2.73
C GLY A 167 -10.22 13.17 -2.67
N ALA A 168 -9.95 13.90 -1.59
CA ALA A 168 -8.69 14.61 -1.43
C ALA A 168 -7.52 13.62 -1.28
N ALA A 169 -6.48 13.82 -2.09
CA ALA A 169 -5.29 12.97 -2.06
C ALA A 169 -4.21 13.57 -1.15
N HIS A 170 -3.62 12.72 -0.33
CA HIS A 170 -2.60 13.08 0.64
C HIS A 170 -1.37 12.21 0.49
N LEU A 171 -0.20 12.85 0.53
CA LEU A 171 1.08 12.22 0.73
C LEU A 171 1.36 12.17 2.22
N ILE A 172 1.74 11.00 2.72
CA ILE A 172 2.28 10.83 4.06
C ILE A 172 3.79 10.75 3.89
N PHE A 173 4.58 11.48 4.66
CA PHE A 173 6.04 11.40 4.55
C PHE A 173 6.73 11.60 5.88
N GLU A 174 7.77 10.80 6.12
CA GLU A 174 8.61 10.87 7.32
C GLU A 174 9.52 12.11 7.26
N ASP A 175 9.49 12.92 8.32
CA ASP A 175 10.42 14.02 8.57
C ASP A 175 11.23 13.74 9.84
N ARG A 176 12.47 13.27 9.69
CA ARG A 176 13.33 12.92 10.82
C ARG A 176 13.71 14.11 11.69
N PRO A 177 14.08 15.29 11.15
CA PRO A 177 14.28 16.48 11.94
C PRO A 177 13.10 16.85 12.83
N ALA A 178 11.87 16.73 12.30
CA ALA A 178 10.66 16.99 13.07
C ALA A 178 10.27 15.85 14.02
N LYS A 179 10.94 14.70 13.96
CA LYS A 179 10.63 13.47 14.71
C LYS A 179 9.18 13.04 14.55
N GLY A 180 8.71 13.00 13.31
CA GLY A 180 7.34 12.69 13.00
C GLY A 180 7.13 12.41 11.52
N PHE A 181 5.87 12.30 11.15
CA PHE A 181 5.48 12.25 9.77
C PHE A 181 4.34 13.22 9.47
N HIS A 182 4.41 13.84 8.31
CA HIS A 182 3.39 14.73 7.79
C HIS A 182 2.27 13.96 7.09
N ILE A 183 1.07 14.46 7.22
CA ILE A 183 -0.05 14.18 6.33
C ILE A 183 -0.25 15.46 5.54
N ALA A 184 0.06 15.43 4.25
CA ALA A 184 0.11 16.64 3.44
C ALA A 184 -0.76 16.50 2.19
N ARG A 185 -1.63 17.47 1.94
CA ARG A 185 -2.52 17.50 0.79
C ARG A 185 -1.75 17.73 -0.50
N LEU A 186 -2.02 16.95 -1.53
CA LEU A 186 -1.49 17.16 -2.86
C LEU A 186 -2.14 18.35 -3.54
N SER A 187 -1.40 19.01 -4.46
CA SER A 187 -1.91 20.02 -5.36
C SER A 187 -2.99 19.45 -6.30
N GLU A 188 -3.74 20.34 -6.96
CA GLU A 188 -4.84 19.95 -7.84
C GLU A 188 -4.44 19.00 -8.97
N ASP A 189 -3.20 19.11 -9.48
CA ASP A 189 -2.63 18.26 -10.51
C ASP A 189 -1.88 17.03 -9.95
N TYR A 190 -1.79 16.92 -8.64
CA TYR A 190 -1.01 15.92 -7.88
C TYR A 190 0.50 15.95 -8.12
N LEU A 191 1.05 17.01 -8.73
CA LEU A 191 2.49 17.07 -9.02
C LEU A 191 3.32 17.66 -7.88
N THR A 192 2.68 18.23 -6.87
CA THR A 192 3.35 18.80 -5.69
C THR A 192 2.47 18.66 -4.44
N VAL A 193 3.03 19.03 -3.30
CA VAL A 193 2.31 19.16 -2.03
C VAL A 193 1.86 20.62 -1.89
N GLU A 194 0.57 20.81 -1.61
CA GLU A 194 -0.03 22.13 -1.47
C GLU A 194 -0.06 22.63 -0.02
N LYS A 195 -0.42 21.72 0.91
CA LYS A 195 -0.69 22.11 2.30
C LYS A 195 -0.26 21.00 3.26
N ASP A 196 0.41 21.39 4.35
CA ASP A 196 0.53 20.54 5.53
C ASP A 196 -0.82 20.48 6.27
N VAL A 197 -1.41 19.30 6.33
CA VAL A 197 -2.65 19.09 7.07
C VAL A 197 -2.34 18.84 8.54
N CYS A 198 -1.34 18.00 8.80
CA CYS A 198 -0.94 17.66 10.15
C CYS A 198 0.49 17.10 10.18
N LEU A 199 1.28 17.54 11.17
CA LEU A 199 2.48 16.84 11.60
C LEU A 199 2.16 15.99 12.83
N ILE A 200 2.22 14.68 12.68
CA ILE A 200 2.11 13.74 13.79
C ILE A 200 3.49 13.57 14.41
N GLN A 201 3.71 14.14 15.58
CA GLN A 201 4.98 14.05 16.30
C GLN A 201 5.15 12.69 16.98
N ALA A 202 5.63 11.73 16.22
CA ALA A 202 6.03 10.41 16.69
C ALA A 202 7.22 9.94 15.84
N PRO A 203 8.30 9.43 16.44
CA PRO A 203 9.49 8.97 15.69
C PRO A 203 9.20 7.64 14.99
N LEU A 204 8.34 7.69 14.00
CA LEU A 204 7.86 6.56 13.22
C LEU A 204 8.14 6.76 11.73
N GLU A 205 8.35 5.66 11.02
CA GLU A 205 8.47 5.53 9.58
C GLU A 205 7.42 4.56 9.02
N GLY A 206 7.34 4.37 7.70
CA GLY A 206 6.36 3.48 7.08
C GLY A 206 4.91 3.93 7.32
N GLY A 207 4.67 5.23 7.37
CA GLY A 207 3.39 5.84 7.72
C GLY A 207 2.25 5.41 6.81
N ALA A 208 1.11 5.01 7.40
CA ALA A 208 -0.12 4.67 6.70
C ALA A 208 -1.32 5.29 7.42
N VAL A 209 -2.34 5.71 6.68
CA VAL A 209 -3.58 6.29 7.23
C VAL A 209 -4.78 5.61 6.59
N VAL A 210 -5.84 5.43 7.37
CA VAL A 210 -7.15 5.01 6.89
C VAL A 210 -8.25 5.74 7.65
N HIS A 211 -9.33 6.11 6.96
CA HIS A 211 -10.58 6.57 7.58
C HIS A 211 -11.57 5.42 7.61
N TYR A 212 -12.01 5.05 8.82
CA TYR A 212 -12.92 3.92 9.02
C TYR A 212 -13.81 4.15 10.25
N GLN A 213 -15.12 3.90 10.10
CA GLN A 213 -16.14 4.07 11.14
C GLN A 213 -16.09 5.43 11.87
N GLY A 214 -15.87 6.51 11.09
CA GLY A 214 -15.87 7.89 11.60
C GLY A 214 -14.61 8.29 12.37
N LEU A 215 -13.55 7.47 12.33
CA LEU A 215 -12.25 7.78 12.89
C LEU A 215 -11.13 7.61 11.85
N TYR A 216 -10.14 8.47 11.94
CA TYR A 216 -8.87 8.28 11.26
C TYR A 216 -7.95 7.44 12.15
N TYR A 217 -7.26 6.50 11.53
CA TYR A 217 -6.22 5.69 12.14
C TYR A 217 -4.92 5.96 11.42
N ALA A 218 -3.91 6.45 12.12
CA ALA A 218 -2.55 6.62 11.61
C ALA A 218 -1.66 5.54 12.21
N LEU A 219 -0.82 4.91 11.39
CA LEU A 219 0.03 3.80 11.78
C LEU A 219 1.45 4.01 11.26
N GLY A 220 2.45 3.53 11.99
CA GLY A 220 3.84 3.54 11.59
C GLY A 220 4.70 2.59 12.41
N SER A 221 5.93 2.36 11.94
CA SER A 221 6.96 1.56 12.59
C SER A 221 8.05 2.43 13.21
N ALA A 222 8.73 1.96 14.26
CA ALA A 222 9.83 2.70 14.85
C ALA A 222 11.08 2.73 13.95
N LEU A 223 11.94 3.72 14.14
CA LEU A 223 13.18 3.93 13.38
C LEU A 223 14.27 2.93 13.78
N THR A 224 14.16 1.69 13.36
CA THR A 224 15.11 0.61 13.68
C THR A 224 15.86 0.08 12.47
N GLY A 225 15.75 0.76 11.33
CA GLY A 225 16.27 0.31 10.03
C GLY A 225 15.62 -1.02 9.64
N TRP A 226 16.40 -1.99 9.20
CA TRP A 226 15.90 -3.30 8.75
C TRP A 226 15.45 -4.26 9.89
N ARG A 227 15.59 -3.86 11.16
CA ARG A 227 15.17 -4.71 12.29
C ARG A 227 13.67 -4.50 12.54
N PRO A 228 12.88 -5.59 12.64
CA PRO A 228 11.47 -5.48 12.96
C PRO A 228 11.26 -4.88 14.37
N ASN A 229 10.14 -4.21 14.54
CA ASN A 229 9.77 -3.54 15.79
C ASN A 229 8.25 -3.55 15.97
N PRO A 230 7.73 -3.20 17.17
CA PRO A 230 6.31 -3.00 17.36
C PRO A 230 5.83 -1.79 16.54
N ASN A 231 4.99 -2.04 15.53
CA ASN A 231 4.29 -0.96 14.86
C ASN A 231 3.19 -0.41 15.77
N LYS A 232 2.91 0.87 15.66
CA LYS A 232 1.99 1.58 16.55
C LYS A 232 0.95 2.35 15.76
N TYR A 233 -0.22 2.58 16.37
CA TYR A 233 -1.27 3.40 15.79
C TYR A 233 -1.76 4.46 16.75
N ALA A 234 -2.31 5.52 16.19
CA ALA A 234 -3.07 6.55 16.89
C ALA A 234 -4.39 6.82 16.16
N THR A 235 -5.36 7.40 16.85
CA THR A 235 -6.67 7.74 16.29
C THR A 235 -6.98 9.22 16.42
N ALA A 236 -7.78 9.75 15.49
CA ALA A 236 -8.34 11.10 15.56
C ALA A 236 -9.74 11.15 14.94
N LYS A 237 -10.54 12.15 15.33
CA LYS A 237 -11.85 12.43 14.70
C LYS A 237 -11.73 13.28 13.44
N SER A 238 -10.63 13.98 13.29
CA SER A 238 -10.29 14.81 12.14
C SER A 238 -8.88 14.49 11.70
N LEU A 239 -8.58 14.62 10.41
CA LEU A 239 -7.25 14.38 9.86
C LEU A 239 -6.20 15.35 10.44
N GLU A 240 -6.63 16.56 10.82
CA GLU A 240 -5.79 17.54 11.50
C GLU A 240 -5.48 17.17 12.96
N GLY A 241 -6.17 16.15 13.50
CA GLY A 241 -6.09 15.77 14.91
C GLY A 241 -7.14 16.46 15.81
N PRO A 242 -6.97 16.51 17.13
CA PRO A 242 -5.82 15.96 17.85
C PRO A 242 -5.76 14.43 17.77
N TRP A 243 -4.55 13.90 17.61
CA TRP A 243 -4.30 12.47 17.58
C TRP A 243 -4.13 11.92 18.99
N SER A 244 -4.61 10.72 19.23
CA SER A 244 -4.43 10.00 20.49
C SER A 244 -2.94 9.64 20.71
N GLN A 245 -2.62 9.17 21.90
CA GLN A 245 -1.31 8.52 22.13
C GLN A 245 -1.19 7.25 21.29
N PHE A 246 0.01 6.98 20.79
CA PHE A 246 0.31 5.79 20.02
C PHE A 246 0.28 4.53 20.89
N GLN A 247 -0.41 3.49 20.39
CA GLN A 247 -0.57 2.19 21.00
C GLN A 247 -0.03 1.11 20.06
N ASP A 248 0.42 -0.01 20.60
CA ASP A 248 0.88 -1.15 19.82
C ASP A 248 -0.30 -1.80 19.07
N ILE A 249 -0.07 -2.21 17.79
CA ILE A 249 -1.09 -2.90 17.00
C ILE A 249 -1.15 -4.41 17.25
N ALA A 250 -0.13 -4.96 17.92
CA ALA A 250 0.02 -6.38 18.25
C ALA A 250 0.82 -6.48 19.55
N PRO A 251 0.95 -7.67 20.18
CA PRO A 251 1.83 -7.84 21.33
C PRO A 251 3.25 -7.35 21.02
N PRO A 252 3.81 -6.40 21.81
CA PRO A 252 5.08 -5.73 21.45
C PRO A 252 6.25 -6.71 21.34
N GLU A 253 6.26 -7.80 22.11
CA GLU A 253 7.28 -8.85 22.04
C GLU A 253 7.28 -9.62 20.71
N LYS A 254 6.19 -9.55 19.94
CA LYS A 254 6.08 -10.15 18.61
C LYS A 254 6.66 -9.25 17.51
N ASN A 255 7.04 -8.00 17.81
CA ASN A 255 7.60 -7.06 16.85
C ASN A 255 6.77 -6.98 15.54
N THR A 256 5.44 -6.89 15.68
CA THR A 256 4.50 -6.91 14.54
C THR A 256 4.72 -8.13 13.64
N TYR A 257 5.00 -9.28 14.25
CA TYR A 257 5.30 -10.54 13.56
C TYR A 257 6.44 -10.44 12.53
N GLY A 258 7.44 -9.59 12.84
CA GLY A 258 8.62 -9.40 12.01
C GLY A 258 8.40 -8.49 10.79
N SER A 259 7.33 -7.70 10.76
CA SER A 259 6.96 -6.90 9.59
C SER A 259 7.01 -5.38 9.83
N GLN A 260 7.10 -4.63 8.73
CA GLN A 260 7.03 -3.18 8.68
C GLN A 260 5.89 -2.73 7.77
N SER A 261 5.05 -1.82 8.25
CA SER A 261 3.90 -1.28 7.54
C SER A 261 4.26 -0.59 6.21
N THR A 262 3.36 -0.70 5.25
CA THR A 262 3.43 0.03 3.97
C THR A 262 2.14 0.77 3.63
N MET A 263 1.00 0.18 3.97
CA MET A 263 -0.33 0.72 3.66
C MET A 263 -1.39 0.08 4.55
N MET A 264 -2.50 0.78 4.77
CA MET A 264 -3.77 0.21 5.20
C MET A 264 -4.75 0.30 4.02
N LEU A 265 -5.15 -0.84 3.46
CA LEU A 265 -6.03 -0.91 2.31
C LEU A 265 -7.48 -1.14 2.77
N LYS A 266 -8.36 -0.18 2.49
CA LYS A 266 -9.80 -0.32 2.74
C LYS A 266 -10.48 -0.98 1.54
N VAL A 267 -11.08 -2.14 1.75
CA VAL A 267 -11.86 -2.89 0.75
C VAL A 267 -13.33 -2.86 1.17
N THR A 268 -14.11 -2.05 0.50
CA THR A 268 -15.54 -1.91 0.74
C THR A 268 -16.31 -2.73 -0.28
N GLY A 269 -17.09 -3.70 0.20
CA GLY A 269 -17.98 -4.51 -0.59
C GLY A 269 -19.45 -4.21 -0.28
N THR A 270 -20.33 -5.10 -0.77
CA THR A 270 -21.79 -4.93 -0.64
C THR A 270 -22.34 -5.26 0.75
N ARG A 271 -21.60 -5.97 1.58
CA ARG A 271 -22.04 -6.41 2.93
C ARG A 271 -21.16 -5.89 4.05
N SER A 272 -19.87 -5.73 3.79
CA SER A 272 -18.88 -5.43 4.79
C SER A 272 -17.76 -4.54 4.23
N THR A 273 -16.94 -4.01 5.12
CA THR A 273 -15.67 -3.35 4.78
C THR A 273 -14.57 -3.99 5.59
N THR A 274 -13.54 -4.47 4.90
CA THR A 274 -12.31 -4.98 5.52
C THR A 274 -11.19 -3.97 5.33
N VAL A 275 -10.46 -3.67 6.40
CA VAL A 275 -9.19 -2.91 6.34
C VAL A 275 -8.05 -3.91 6.44
N ILE A 276 -7.21 -3.96 5.42
CA ILE A 276 -6.07 -4.87 5.34
C ILE A 276 -4.81 -4.11 5.77
N PHE A 277 -4.11 -4.64 6.78
CA PHE A 277 -2.74 -4.26 7.08
C PHE A 277 -1.83 -4.84 6.02
N MET A 278 -1.15 -3.99 5.27
CA MET A 278 -0.14 -4.39 4.29
C MET A 278 1.24 -4.06 4.85
N ALA A 279 2.13 -5.04 4.87
CA ALA A 279 3.46 -4.90 5.41
C ALA A 279 4.47 -5.82 4.70
N ASP A 280 5.74 -5.45 4.78
CA ASP A 280 6.86 -6.28 4.32
C ASP A 280 7.55 -6.97 5.50
N ILE A 281 7.91 -8.23 5.32
CA ILE A 281 8.85 -8.98 6.16
C ILE A 281 10.18 -8.93 5.44
N TRP A 282 11.00 -7.96 5.78
CA TRP A 282 12.26 -7.69 5.11
C TRP A 282 13.32 -8.77 5.36
N ARG A 283 14.01 -9.15 4.30
CA ARG A 283 15.22 -9.98 4.35
C ARG A 283 16.40 -9.19 3.79
N PRO A 284 17.07 -8.37 4.61
CA PRO A 284 18.05 -7.38 4.13
C PRO A 284 19.19 -7.96 3.29
N MET A 285 19.64 -9.18 3.62
CA MET A 285 20.72 -9.89 2.89
C MET A 285 20.23 -10.60 1.63
N ALA A 286 18.91 -10.69 1.43
CA ALA A 286 18.27 -11.36 0.31
C ALA A 286 16.94 -10.69 0.00
N GLN A 287 16.97 -9.38 -0.33
CA GLN A 287 15.75 -8.56 -0.49
C GLN A 287 14.76 -9.14 -1.51
N TRP A 288 15.25 -9.84 -2.52
CA TRP A 288 14.44 -10.59 -3.50
C TRP A 288 13.58 -11.69 -2.87
N ASP A 289 13.91 -12.10 -1.65
CA ASP A 289 13.22 -13.14 -0.87
C ASP A 289 12.43 -12.55 0.32
N SER A 290 12.29 -11.22 0.40
CA SER A 290 11.39 -10.57 1.37
C SER A 290 9.96 -11.05 1.15
N ARG A 291 9.17 -11.10 2.23
CA ARG A 291 7.80 -11.62 2.21
C ARG A 291 6.81 -10.52 2.54
N TYR A 292 5.54 -10.84 2.40
CA TYR A 292 4.44 -9.94 2.73
C TYR A 292 3.66 -10.45 3.92
N LEU A 293 3.32 -9.56 4.82
CA LEU A 293 2.35 -9.81 5.86
C LEU A 293 1.12 -8.96 5.56
N TRP A 294 0.12 -9.60 4.95
CA TRP A 294 -1.18 -8.98 4.75
C TRP A 294 -2.20 -9.70 5.62
N MET A 295 -2.88 -8.92 6.48
CA MET A 295 -3.88 -9.43 7.41
C MET A 295 -5.04 -8.45 7.53
N PRO A 296 -6.29 -8.92 7.63
CA PRO A 296 -7.41 -8.08 8.02
C PRO A 296 -7.20 -7.58 9.45
N LEU A 297 -7.28 -6.25 9.61
CA LEU A 297 -7.25 -5.62 10.93
C LEU A 297 -8.59 -5.81 11.65
N GLN A 298 -8.53 -6.02 12.94
CA GLN A 298 -9.68 -5.93 13.81
C GLN A 298 -9.82 -4.49 14.31
N ILE A 299 -10.86 -3.80 13.83
CA ILE A 299 -11.12 -2.40 14.17
C ILE A 299 -12.52 -2.29 14.75
N GLY A 300 -12.63 -1.71 15.95
CA GLY A 300 -13.90 -1.49 16.65
C GLY A 300 -13.70 -0.69 17.92
N ASP A 301 -14.72 0.07 18.34
CA ASP A 301 -14.71 0.90 19.55
C ASP A 301 -13.47 1.85 19.66
N GLY A 302 -13.03 2.37 18.50
CA GLY A 302 -11.85 3.24 18.42
C GLY A 302 -10.51 2.54 18.61
N LYS A 303 -10.48 1.21 18.62
CA LYS A 303 -9.27 0.40 18.74
C LYS A 303 -8.95 -0.27 17.42
N LEU A 304 -7.66 -0.50 17.21
CA LEU A 304 -7.12 -1.23 16.07
C LEU A 304 -6.18 -2.34 16.59
N TRP A 305 -6.35 -3.55 16.07
CA TRP A 305 -5.53 -4.68 16.45
C TRP A 305 -5.17 -5.54 15.24
N LEU A 306 -3.91 -5.95 15.16
CA LEU A 306 -3.42 -6.92 14.19
C LEU A 306 -3.46 -8.32 14.82
N PRO A 307 -4.35 -9.21 14.36
CA PRO A 307 -4.40 -10.58 14.86
C PRO A 307 -3.14 -11.34 14.49
N GLU A 308 -2.89 -12.45 15.20
CA GLU A 308 -1.80 -13.36 14.85
C GLU A 308 -1.94 -13.83 13.40
N PRO A 309 -0.85 -13.76 12.59
CA PRO A 309 -0.90 -14.13 11.18
C PRO A 309 -1.33 -15.56 10.97
N ARG A 310 -2.35 -15.74 10.15
CA ARG A 310 -2.92 -17.03 9.71
C ARG A 310 -3.37 -16.91 8.27
N GLU A 311 -3.60 -18.02 7.63
CA GLU A 311 -4.28 -18.05 6.33
C GLU A 311 -5.67 -17.40 6.46
N TRP A 312 -6.05 -16.64 5.46
CA TRP A 312 -7.33 -15.97 5.41
C TRP A 312 -7.84 -15.82 3.98
N THR A 313 -9.11 -15.57 3.82
CA THR A 313 -9.75 -15.35 2.53
C THR A 313 -10.45 -13.99 2.52
N LEU A 314 -10.58 -13.40 1.33
CA LEU A 314 -11.34 -12.18 1.11
C LEU A 314 -12.28 -12.38 -0.09
N ASP A 315 -13.51 -12.00 0.08
CA ASP A 315 -14.42 -11.76 -1.03
C ASP A 315 -14.50 -10.24 -1.26
N VAL A 316 -13.91 -9.78 -2.35
CA VAL A 316 -13.84 -8.34 -2.66
C VAL A 316 -15.19 -7.74 -3.06
N GLU A 317 -16.16 -8.55 -3.49
CA GLU A 317 -17.51 -8.10 -3.86
C GLU A 317 -18.36 -7.87 -2.61
N THR A 318 -18.28 -8.77 -1.64
CA THR A 318 -18.99 -8.62 -0.37
C THR A 318 -18.20 -7.81 0.66
N GLY A 319 -16.88 -7.72 0.53
CA GLY A 319 -15.97 -7.10 1.49
C GLY A 319 -15.72 -7.95 2.74
N GLU A 320 -16.14 -9.21 2.73
CA GLU A 320 -16.04 -10.12 3.88
C GLU A 320 -14.68 -10.83 3.88
N ALA A 321 -13.98 -10.77 5.01
CA ALA A 321 -12.72 -11.49 5.23
C ALA A 321 -12.92 -12.56 6.31
N VAL A 322 -12.33 -13.75 6.10
CA VAL A 322 -12.39 -14.87 7.05
C VAL A 322 -10.99 -15.35 7.37
N ILE A 323 -10.57 -15.16 8.62
CA ILE A 323 -9.30 -15.70 9.14
C ILE A 323 -9.52 -17.17 9.52
N GLN A 324 -8.66 -18.07 9.04
CA GLN A 324 -8.76 -19.50 9.36
C GLN A 324 -8.53 -19.75 10.84
N GLY A 325 -9.30 -20.68 11.41
CA GLY A 325 -9.11 -21.12 12.78
C GLY A 325 -7.75 -21.79 13.00
N PRO A 326 -7.31 -22.02 14.25
CA PRO A 326 -6.13 -22.81 14.53
C PRO A 326 -6.25 -24.19 13.85
N PRO A 327 -5.12 -24.78 13.37
CA PRO A 327 -5.16 -26.11 12.81
C PRO A 327 -5.80 -27.06 13.81
N LYS A 328 -6.74 -27.89 13.34
CA LYS A 328 -7.39 -28.91 14.19
C LYS A 328 -6.31 -29.87 14.67
N GLY A 329 -5.93 -29.81 15.94
CA GLY A 329 -5.01 -30.76 16.56
C GLY A 329 -3.68 -30.20 17.06
N SER A 330 -3.58 -28.95 17.47
CA SER A 330 -2.47 -28.42 18.27
C SER A 330 -2.81 -28.38 19.73
#